data_43e9637682b7208c8a546e8af9475afe
#
_entry.id   43e9637682b7208c8a546e8af9475afe
#
_cell.length_a   1.000
_cell.length_b   1.000
_cell.length_c   1.000
_cell.angle_alpha   90.00
_cell.angle_beta   90.00
_cell.angle_gamma   90.00
#
_symmetry.space_group_name_H-M   'P 1'
#
loop_
_entity.id
_entity.type
_entity.pdbx_description
1 polymer ?
#
loop_
_entity_poly.entity_id
_entity_poly.type
_entity_poly.pdbx_seq_one_letter_code
_entity_poly.pdbx_strand_id
1 'polypeptide(L)'
;MRYLLALIVFFLFVSCGNEYTPTVVSARKDASDIGVEIMKKGGNAFDAMIGVQLALSVSHPTAGNIAGGGFMVYKLKDGTDGTLDFRETAPADSSEKMYQDEDGNVIPGLSSIGGLAVGVPGTVSAIFEIHKKFGSLPIEELFQPSIELAEKGYLVTKYLEDELNEKRDDFIKLNGKNSLYSKEYKSGDTIFNKMYANTLREIMNKGTDGFYKGKVAEDMIETISQSGGIMTMEDLSEYQSVWRDPVRFKYKGYDIISMSFPSSGGVILGQMMKAIENFDLSKIKHNSPEYVQLLTEIERRAFADRSDLMGDPDFMRLPVYEFMDKEYVESRMKNFSWDQATPSSEIKPGEIIFNESYETTHFSIVDKEGNAVSVTTTLNNSFGSKVYVENSGFFLNNEMDDFSSKPGYPNFFGVIGSEANSIQPKKRMLSAMTPTIVLKNNKPHLILGSPGGPSIITSVFQTILNVVEYNMDVNKAVSSPRFHHQWYPDLIVMENEAYSDELNSILSKKNYLIVKLPIEEETLGVYKRSDIGAVDAILINENGEVFGGADLRREHHSSSIE
;
A
#
# COMPACT_ATOMS: atom_id res chain seq x y z
N MET A 1 13.66 74.85 18.87
CA MET A 1 13.85 73.41 19.11
C MET A 1 12.48 72.69 18.97
N ARG A 2 12.25 72.09 17.82
CA ARG A 2 11.02 71.29 17.59
C ARG A 2 11.47 69.83 17.46
N TYR A 3 11.07 68.97 18.42
CA TYR A 3 11.29 67.54 18.38
C TYR A 3 10.22 66.90 17.49
N LEU A 4 10.65 66.29 16.37
CA LEU A 4 9.82 65.45 15.51
C LEU A 4 9.86 64.03 16.11
N LEU A 5 8.74 63.56 16.69
CA LEU A 5 8.55 62.19 17.08
C LEU A 5 8.14 61.38 15.82
N ALA A 6 9.04 60.54 15.32
CA ALA A 6 8.72 59.59 14.25
C ALA A 6 8.06 58.36 14.90
N LEU A 7 6.75 58.17 14.65
CA LEU A 7 6.00 56.96 15.02
C LEU A 7 6.35 55.89 13.98
N ILE A 8 7.14 54.89 14.37
CA ILE A 8 7.36 53.69 13.56
C ILE A 8 6.17 52.78 13.81
N VAL A 9 5.22 52.70 12.85
CA VAL A 9 4.14 51.73 12.83
C VAL A 9 4.70 50.42 12.28
N PHE A 10 4.92 49.46 13.16
CA PHE A 10 5.27 48.09 12.78
C PHE A 10 3.99 47.39 12.25
N PHE A 11 3.83 47.32 10.95
CA PHE A 11 2.83 46.43 10.34
C PHE A 11 3.30 44.98 10.53
N LEU A 12 2.76 44.32 11.54
CA LEU A 12 2.77 42.85 11.60
C LEU A 12 1.88 42.36 10.44
N PHE A 13 2.49 41.99 9.34
CA PHE A 13 1.83 41.15 8.36
C PHE A 13 1.60 39.77 9.01
N VAL A 14 0.45 39.61 9.65
CA VAL A 14 -0.10 38.27 9.93
C VAL A 14 -0.45 37.73 8.57
N SER A 15 0.43 36.91 8.00
CA SER A 15 0.08 36.05 6.89
C SER A 15 -0.97 35.07 7.41
N CYS A 16 -2.25 35.37 7.19
CA CYS A 16 -3.33 34.39 7.29
C CYS A 16 -3.11 33.42 6.12
N GLY A 17 -2.25 32.44 6.31
CA GLY A 17 -2.27 31.24 5.47
C GLY A 17 -3.64 30.58 5.69
N ASN A 18 -4.34 30.21 4.63
CA ASN A 18 -5.55 29.42 4.77
C ASN A 18 -5.21 28.14 5.53
N GLU A 19 -5.83 27.95 6.70
CA GLU A 19 -5.74 26.68 7.41
C GLU A 19 -6.54 25.64 6.64
N TYR A 20 -5.96 24.46 6.43
CA TYR A 20 -6.66 23.33 5.83
C TYR A 20 -7.53 22.64 6.88
N THR A 21 -8.64 22.03 6.46
CA THR A 21 -9.43 21.16 7.31
C THR A 21 -8.68 19.85 7.53
N PRO A 22 -8.24 19.55 8.78
CA PRO A 22 -7.56 18.29 9.06
C PRO A 22 -8.45 17.10 8.70
N THR A 23 -7.93 16.20 7.87
CA THR A 23 -8.70 15.10 7.30
C THR A 23 -7.87 13.82 7.29
N VAL A 24 -8.52 12.72 7.63
CA VAL A 24 -7.98 11.35 7.57
C VAL A 24 -8.92 10.47 6.76
N VAL A 25 -8.38 9.71 5.83
CA VAL A 25 -9.10 8.67 5.09
C VAL A 25 -8.38 7.34 5.31
N SER A 26 -9.08 6.31 5.76
CA SER A 26 -8.51 4.98 6.04
C SER A 26 -9.54 3.86 5.93
N ALA A 27 -9.07 2.61 6.01
CA ALA A 27 -9.89 1.40 5.94
C ALA A 27 -10.92 1.24 7.08
N ARG A 28 -10.80 2.02 8.17
CA ARG A 28 -11.67 1.87 9.36
C ARG A 28 -12.08 3.22 9.93
N LYS A 29 -13.36 3.32 10.28
CA LYS A 29 -13.90 4.54 10.91
C LYS A 29 -13.18 4.88 12.23
N ASP A 30 -13.00 3.89 13.10
CA ASP A 30 -12.29 4.04 14.37
C ASP A 30 -10.87 4.56 14.19
N ALA A 31 -10.14 4.12 13.17
CA ALA A 31 -8.80 4.60 12.87
C ALA A 31 -8.81 6.04 12.33
N SER A 32 -9.72 6.37 11.41
CA SER A 32 -9.86 7.74 10.90
C SER A 32 -10.25 8.72 12.02
N ASP A 33 -11.18 8.33 12.89
CA ASP A 33 -11.59 9.14 14.05
C ASP A 33 -10.44 9.37 15.04
N ILE A 34 -9.65 8.34 15.36
CA ILE A 34 -8.47 8.45 16.23
C ILE A 34 -7.45 9.43 15.64
N GLY A 35 -7.17 9.36 14.34
CA GLY A 35 -6.26 10.31 13.67
C GLY A 35 -6.75 11.76 13.78
N VAL A 36 -8.04 11.98 13.56
CA VAL A 36 -8.66 13.31 13.70
C VAL A 36 -8.62 13.81 15.16
N GLU A 37 -8.92 12.96 16.15
CA GLU A 37 -8.86 13.32 17.56
C GLU A 37 -7.43 13.68 18.02
N ILE A 38 -6.40 13.00 17.50
CA ILE A 38 -5.00 13.37 17.74
C ILE A 38 -4.72 14.77 17.19
N MET A 39 -5.17 15.10 15.98
CA MET A 39 -5.01 16.44 15.42
C MET A 39 -5.80 17.51 16.17
N LYS A 40 -6.99 17.21 16.70
CA LYS A 40 -7.75 18.11 17.60
C LYS A 40 -7.00 18.43 18.89
N LYS A 41 -6.23 17.48 19.42
CA LYS A 41 -5.36 17.70 20.59
C LYS A 41 -4.11 18.51 20.30
N GLY A 42 -3.88 18.92 19.05
CA GLY A 42 -2.75 19.72 18.61
C GLY A 42 -1.62 18.92 17.95
N GLY A 43 -1.83 17.63 17.72
CA GLY A 43 -0.93 16.80 16.91
C GLY A 43 -0.91 17.23 15.45
N ASN A 44 0.18 16.89 14.76
CA ASN A 44 0.35 17.11 13.33
C ASN A 44 -0.03 15.84 12.51
N ALA A 45 0.15 15.89 11.19
CA ALA A 45 -0.16 14.77 10.30
C ALA A 45 0.64 13.49 10.62
N PHE A 46 1.84 13.62 11.19
CA PHE A 46 2.69 12.47 11.56
C PHE A 46 2.27 11.84 12.88
N ASP A 47 1.84 12.67 13.86
CA ASP A 47 1.22 12.15 15.09
C ASP A 47 -0.06 11.39 14.74
N ALA A 48 -0.90 11.96 13.87
CA ALA A 48 -2.10 11.30 13.37
C ALA A 48 -1.78 9.99 12.62
N MET A 49 -0.72 9.96 11.80
CA MET A 49 -0.23 8.76 11.10
C MET A 49 0.06 7.63 12.09
N ILE A 50 0.78 7.91 13.17
CA ILE A 50 1.11 6.92 14.19
C ILE A 50 -0.17 6.38 14.83
N GLY A 51 -1.11 7.26 15.22
CA GLY A 51 -2.38 6.84 15.81
C GLY A 51 -3.24 5.99 14.86
N VAL A 52 -3.31 6.36 13.58
CA VAL A 52 -4.04 5.60 12.54
C VAL A 52 -3.41 4.23 12.32
N GLN A 53 -2.07 4.15 12.18
CA GLN A 53 -1.35 2.88 12.02
C GLN A 53 -1.63 1.93 13.19
N LEU A 54 -1.54 2.44 14.43
CA LEU A 54 -1.83 1.66 15.64
C LEU A 54 -3.30 1.25 15.72
N ALA A 55 -4.24 2.12 15.37
CA ALA A 55 -5.66 1.80 15.38
C ALA A 55 -6.02 0.74 14.32
N LEU A 56 -5.48 0.86 13.11
CA LEU A 56 -5.63 -0.16 12.06
C LEU A 56 -5.06 -1.50 12.49
N SER A 57 -3.94 -1.52 13.20
CA SER A 57 -3.35 -2.77 13.72
C SER A 57 -4.24 -3.50 14.72
N VAL A 58 -5.17 -2.79 15.37
CA VAL A 58 -6.19 -3.36 16.28
C VAL A 58 -7.43 -3.78 15.52
N SER A 59 -8.03 -2.85 14.75
CA SER A 59 -9.39 -3.02 14.21
C SER A 59 -9.46 -3.51 12.77
N HIS A 60 -8.32 -3.62 12.09
CA HIS A 60 -8.21 -4.11 10.71
C HIS A 60 -7.17 -5.24 10.59
N PRO A 61 -7.35 -6.37 11.31
CA PRO A 61 -6.32 -7.43 11.42
C PRO A 61 -6.01 -8.13 10.09
N THR A 62 -6.78 -7.87 9.04
CA THR A 62 -6.51 -8.38 7.68
C THR A 62 -5.21 -7.83 7.09
N ALA A 63 -4.86 -6.56 7.38
CA ALA A 63 -3.71 -5.87 6.81
C ALA A 63 -3.07 -4.82 7.73
N GLY A 64 -3.84 -4.19 8.63
CA GLY A 64 -3.33 -3.30 9.67
C GLY A 64 -2.44 -4.08 10.65
N ASN A 65 -1.27 -3.53 11.02
CA ASN A 65 -0.25 -4.36 11.65
C ASN A 65 0.76 -3.57 12.51
N ILE A 66 1.46 -4.31 13.38
CA ILE A 66 2.77 -3.96 13.97
C ILE A 66 3.86 -4.95 13.55
N ALA A 67 3.48 -6.15 13.07
CA ALA A 67 4.37 -7.21 12.66
C ALA A 67 4.41 -7.40 11.13
N GLY A 68 4.21 -6.32 10.41
CA GLY A 68 4.34 -6.18 8.97
C GLY A 68 5.26 -5.02 8.60
N GLY A 69 5.03 -4.41 7.44
CA GLY A 69 5.81 -3.30 6.95
C GLY A 69 5.04 -2.40 5.98
N GLY A 70 5.78 -1.55 5.27
CA GLY A 70 5.17 -0.61 4.34
C GLY A 70 6.05 0.56 3.94
N PHE A 71 5.39 1.59 3.39
CA PHE A 71 6.03 2.81 2.92
C PHE A 71 5.19 4.05 3.25
N MET A 72 5.90 5.14 3.56
CA MET A 72 5.32 6.47 3.74
C MET A 72 5.92 7.45 2.73
N VAL A 73 5.08 8.25 2.09
CA VAL A 73 5.45 9.45 1.33
C VAL A 73 4.87 10.67 2.05
N TYR A 74 5.67 11.73 2.19
CA TYR A 74 5.20 12.93 2.87
C TYR A 74 5.58 14.20 2.10
N LYS A 75 4.80 15.25 2.34
CA LYS A 75 5.06 16.64 1.90
C LYS A 75 4.80 17.60 3.05
N LEU A 76 5.82 18.38 3.45
CA LEU A 76 5.70 19.39 4.48
C LEU A 76 5.22 20.73 3.89
N LYS A 77 4.64 21.56 4.75
CA LYS A 77 4.21 22.95 4.43
C LYS A 77 5.33 23.84 3.89
N ASP A 78 6.57 23.56 4.30
CA ASP A 78 7.76 24.33 3.88
C ASP A 78 8.27 23.92 2.49
N GLY A 79 7.65 22.91 1.89
CA GLY A 79 8.02 22.37 0.59
C GLY A 79 8.95 21.16 0.63
N THR A 80 9.44 20.77 1.80
CA THR A 80 10.23 19.54 1.98
C THR A 80 9.37 18.31 1.73
N ASP A 81 9.91 17.31 1.07
CA ASP A 81 9.29 15.99 0.88
C ASP A 81 10.29 14.85 1.08
N GLY A 82 9.80 13.64 1.21
CA GLY A 82 10.61 12.45 1.39
C GLY A 82 9.79 11.19 1.55
N THR A 83 10.49 10.07 1.76
CA THR A 83 9.87 8.77 1.99
C THR A 83 10.54 8.02 3.12
N LEU A 84 9.78 7.14 3.79
CA LEU A 84 10.29 6.16 4.73
C LEU A 84 9.96 4.76 4.23
N ASP A 85 11.00 3.95 4.08
CA ASP A 85 10.93 2.53 3.78
C ASP A 85 11.01 1.73 5.09
N PHE A 86 9.92 1.08 5.44
CA PHE A 86 9.84 0.13 6.55
C PHE A 86 9.36 -1.24 6.08
N ARG A 87 9.71 -1.57 4.80
CA ARG A 87 9.51 -2.89 4.21
C ARG A 87 10.21 -3.96 5.01
N GLU A 88 9.63 -5.12 5.11
CA GLU A 88 10.21 -6.29 5.75
C GLU A 88 11.53 -6.69 5.08
N THR A 89 12.35 -7.42 5.83
CA THR A 89 13.58 -8.05 5.29
C THR A 89 13.52 -9.56 5.43
N ALA A 90 14.21 -10.26 4.54
CA ALA A 90 14.43 -11.71 4.71
C ALA A 90 15.26 -11.99 5.97
N PRO A 91 14.91 -13.02 6.78
CA PRO A 91 15.77 -13.49 7.87
C PRO A 91 17.19 -13.85 7.39
N ALA A 92 18.18 -13.75 8.29
CA ALA A 92 19.58 -14.01 7.96
C ALA A 92 19.86 -15.45 7.47
N ASP A 93 19.07 -16.41 7.93
CA ASP A 93 19.17 -17.81 7.53
C ASP A 93 18.40 -18.16 6.24
N SER A 94 17.83 -17.15 5.55
CA SER A 94 17.13 -17.35 4.29
C SER A 94 18.06 -17.77 3.16
N SER A 95 17.54 -18.60 2.24
CA SER A 95 18.27 -19.03 1.05
C SER A 95 17.37 -18.97 -0.19
N GLU A 96 17.98 -18.79 -1.35
CA GLU A 96 17.30 -18.68 -2.65
C GLU A 96 16.36 -19.86 -2.94
N LYS A 97 16.71 -21.07 -2.46
CA LYS A 97 15.97 -22.31 -2.74
C LYS A 97 15.08 -22.77 -1.59
N MET A 98 14.89 -21.96 -0.53
CA MET A 98 14.20 -22.37 0.68
C MET A 98 12.73 -22.81 0.46
N TYR A 99 12.13 -22.45 -0.67
CA TYR A 99 10.76 -22.82 -1.06
C TYR A 99 10.70 -23.89 -2.16
N GLN A 100 11.83 -24.54 -2.47
CA GLN A 100 11.90 -25.57 -3.51
C GLN A 100 12.18 -26.94 -2.90
N ASP A 101 11.67 -28.01 -3.56
CA ASP A 101 12.02 -29.39 -3.24
C ASP A 101 13.41 -29.77 -3.80
N GLU A 102 13.84 -31.02 -3.56
CA GLU A 102 15.13 -31.53 -4.01
C GLU A 102 15.28 -31.53 -5.55
N ASP A 103 14.16 -31.57 -6.28
CA ASP A 103 14.11 -31.52 -7.74
C ASP A 103 14.05 -30.07 -8.28
N GLY A 104 14.03 -29.07 -7.38
CA GLY A 104 13.94 -27.66 -7.71
C GLY A 104 12.53 -27.19 -8.13
N ASN A 105 11.48 -27.93 -7.75
CA ASN A 105 10.11 -27.48 -7.94
C ASN A 105 9.67 -26.65 -6.73
N VAL A 106 8.92 -25.58 -6.98
CA VAL A 106 8.34 -24.76 -5.91
C VAL A 106 7.29 -25.57 -5.13
N ILE A 107 7.40 -25.56 -3.81
CA ILE A 107 6.44 -26.20 -2.90
C ILE A 107 5.27 -25.24 -2.68
N PRO A 108 4.05 -25.56 -3.19
CA PRO A 108 2.92 -24.63 -3.12
C PRO A 108 2.56 -24.26 -1.67
N GLY A 109 2.33 -22.97 -1.42
CA GLY A 109 1.89 -22.42 -0.14
C GLY A 109 2.99 -22.28 0.93
N LEU A 110 4.21 -22.78 0.71
CA LEU A 110 5.28 -22.72 1.71
C LEU A 110 5.78 -21.27 1.95
N SER A 111 5.72 -20.42 0.94
CA SER A 111 6.05 -18.99 1.03
C SER A 111 4.90 -18.14 1.61
N SER A 112 3.67 -18.65 1.66
CA SER A 112 2.49 -17.84 1.98
C SER A 112 1.82 -18.21 3.31
N ILE A 113 2.03 -19.41 3.87
CA ILE A 113 1.37 -19.89 5.10
C ILE A 113 2.41 -20.48 6.05
N GLY A 114 2.32 -20.12 7.34
CA GLY A 114 3.19 -20.64 8.37
C GLY A 114 4.41 -19.78 8.66
N GLY A 115 5.27 -20.23 9.58
CA GLY A 115 6.41 -19.45 10.09
C GLY A 115 7.50 -19.18 9.06
N LEU A 116 7.67 -20.04 8.06
CA LEU A 116 8.70 -19.86 7.02
C LEU A 116 8.37 -18.70 6.06
N ALA A 117 7.11 -18.29 5.99
CA ALA A 117 6.64 -17.18 5.17
C ALA A 117 6.93 -15.79 5.79
N VAL A 118 7.35 -15.73 7.06
CA VAL A 118 7.45 -14.49 7.83
C VAL A 118 8.73 -13.73 7.53
N GLY A 119 8.61 -12.49 7.05
CA GLY A 119 9.70 -11.53 6.95
C GLY A 119 9.89 -10.73 8.23
N VAL A 120 11.10 -10.21 8.47
CA VAL A 120 11.42 -9.39 9.65
C VAL A 120 10.64 -8.08 9.62
N PRO A 121 9.79 -7.80 10.60
CA PRO A 121 8.81 -6.70 10.52
C PRO A 121 9.42 -5.32 10.73
N GLY A 122 8.86 -4.30 10.05
CA GLY A 122 9.38 -2.94 10.05
C GLY A 122 8.50 -1.87 10.69
N THR A 123 7.20 -2.13 10.87
CA THR A 123 6.23 -1.09 11.27
C THR A 123 6.57 -0.38 12.58
N VAL A 124 7.01 -1.12 13.61
CA VAL A 124 7.34 -0.50 14.90
C VAL A 124 8.59 0.39 14.80
N SER A 125 9.60 0.00 14.01
CA SER A 125 10.74 0.86 13.71
C SER A 125 10.31 2.18 13.06
N ALA A 126 9.41 2.12 12.10
CA ALA A 126 8.88 3.32 11.43
C ALA A 126 8.14 4.25 12.40
N ILE A 127 7.29 3.73 13.28
CA ILE A 127 6.55 4.52 14.28
C ILE A 127 7.52 5.40 15.09
N PHE A 128 8.60 4.82 15.62
CA PHE A 128 9.53 5.58 16.45
C PHE A 128 10.48 6.47 15.65
N GLU A 129 10.87 6.09 14.43
CA GLU A 129 11.64 6.98 13.54
C GLU A 129 10.81 8.20 13.09
N ILE A 130 9.53 8.03 12.80
CA ILE A 130 8.61 9.12 12.47
C ILE A 130 8.41 10.03 13.68
N HIS A 131 8.10 9.45 14.86
CA HIS A 131 7.91 10.24 16.08
C HIS A 131 9.15 11.05 16.45
N LYS A 132 10.33 10.45 16.38
CA LYS A 132 11.61 11.12 16.64
C LYS A 132 11.86 12.30 15.71
N LYS A 133 11.46 12.21 14.43
CA LYS A 133 11.74 13.22 13.40
C LYS A 133 10.67 14.32 13.33
N PHE A 134 9.42 13.95 13.52
CA PHE A 134 8.26 14.81 13.24
C PHE A 134 7.24 14.89 14.38
N GLY A 135 7.32 14.02 15.38
CA GLY A 135 6.36 13.97 16.48
C GLY A 135 6.28 15.29 17.24
N SER A 136 5.08 15.72 17.59
CA SER A 136 4.79 16.92 18.36
C SER A 136 4.10 16.64 19.68
N LEU A 137 3.39 15.52 19.78
CA LEU A 137 2.75 15.06 21.01
C LEU A 137 3.59 13.96 21.71
N PRO A 138 3.44 13.78 23.02
CA PRO A 138 4.01 12.63 23.73
C PRO A 138 3.54 11.32 23.10
N ILE A 139 4.43 10.32 23.03
CA ILE A 139 4.14 9.03 22.40
C ILE A 139 2.97 8.31 23.07
N GLU A 140 2.78 8.52 24.36
CA GLU A 140 1.70 7.95 25.15
C GLU A 140 0.32 8.40 24.64
N GLU A 141 0.20 9.65 24.21
CA GLU A 141 -1.06 10.20 23.65
C GLU A 141 -1.42 9.56 22.30
N LEU A 142 -0.41 9.07 21.58
CA LEU A 142 -0.59 8.41 20.28
C LEU A 142 -0.95 6.93 20.40
N PHE A 143 -0.43 6.24 21.43
CA PHE A 143 -0.70 4.83 21.69
C PHE A 143 -2.00 4.60 22.48
N GLN A 144 -2.33 5.48 23.44
CA GLN A 144 -3.44 5.30 24.37
C GLN A 144 -4.78 5.01 23.68
N PRO A 145 -5.20 5.72 22.61
CA PRO A 145 -6.47 5.44 21.94
C PRO A 145 -6.57 4.01 21.39
N SER A 146 -5.48 3.49 20.83
CA SER A 146 -5.43 2.14 20.25
C SER A 146 -5.37 1.06 21.34
N ILE A 147 -4.71 1.33 22.47
CA ILE A 147 -4.75 0.46 23.66
C ILE A 147 -6.19 0.33 24.15
N GLU A 148 -6.90 1.46 24.28
CA GLU A 148 -8.30 1.48 24.70
C GLU A 148 -9.21 0.76 23.71
N LEU A 149 -8.97 0.92 22.38
CA LEU A 149 -9.71 0.23 21.33
C LEU A 149 -9.56 -1.29 21.47
N ALA A 150 -8.34 -1.78 21.71
CA ALA A 150 -8.09 -3.21 21.92
C ALA A 150 -8.76 -3.76 23.20
N GLU A 151 -8.85 -2.96 24.27
CA GLU A 151 -9.48 -3.34 25.53
C GLU A 151 -11.01 -3.26 25.51
N LYS A 152 -11.55 -2.16 24.96
CA LYS A 152 -13.00 -1.91 24.87
C LYS A 152 -13.65 -2.69 23.75
N GLY A 153 -12.83 -3.19 22.80
CA GLY A 153 -13.24 -3.95 21.64
C GLY A 153 -13.63 -3.09 20.43
N TYR A 154 -13.57 -3.71 19.26
CA TYR A 154 -13.97 -3.13 17.99
C TYR A 154 -15.02 -3.99 17.29
N LEU A 155 -15.85 -3.37 16.46
CA LEU A 155 -16.95 -4.05 15.80
C LEU A 155 -16.45 -4.84 14.57
N VAL A 156 -16.96 -6.07 14.43
CA VAL A 156 -16.84 -6.86 13.22
C VAL A 156 -17.77 -6.27 12.17
N THR A 157 -17.21 -5.79 11.06
CA THR A 157 -17.98 -5.34 9.90
C THR A 157 -18.34 -6.52 9.00
N LYS A 158 -19.16 -6.31 7.98
CA LYS A 158 -19.48 -7.38 7.02
C LYS A 158 -18.24 -7.86 6.26
N TYR A 159 -17.39 -6.93 5.84
CA TYR A 159 -16.11 -7.25 5.22
C TYR A 159 -15.23 -8.13 6.14
N LEU A 160 -15.09 -7.75 7.41
CA LEU A 160 -14.26 -8.52 8.36
C LEU A 160 -14.88 -9.89 8.69
N GLU A 161 -16.22 -9.99 8.78
CA GLU A 161 -16.92 -11.28 8.93
C GLU A 161 -16.55 -12.24 7.80
N ASP A 162 -16.63 -11.78 6.55
CA ASP A 162 -16.36 -12.60 5.38
C ASP A 162 -14.89 -13.07 5.35
N GLU A 163 -13.95 -12.18 5.60
CA GLU A 163 -12.51 -12.48 5.67
C GLU A 163 -12.17 -13.46 6.80
N LEU A 164 -12.73 -13.28 8.00
CA LEU A 164 -12.49 -14.17 9.14
C LEU A 164 -13.04 -15.57 8.90
N ASN A 165 -14.25 -15.67 8.35
CA ASN A 165 -14.90 -16.95 8.09
C ASN A 165 -14.24 -17.71 6.93
N GLU A 166 -13.77 -17.01 5.90
CA GLU A 166 -13.02 -17.63 4.79
C GLU A 166 -11.70 -18.26 5.27
N LYS A 167 -10.97 -17.63 6.20
CA LYS A 167 -9.65 -18.09 6.66
C LYS A 167 -9.72 -18.92 7.96
N ARG A 168 -10.90 -19.16 8.50
CA ARG A 168 -11.10 -19.79 9.80
C ARG A 168 -10.45 -21.16 9.93
N ASP A 169 -10.51 -22.00 8.90
CA ASP A 169 -9.92 -23.34 8.94
C ASP A 169 -8.38 -23.29 9.03
N ASP A 170 -7.75 -22.31 8.35
CA ASP A 170 -6.32 -22.05 8.48
C ASP A 170 -5.95 -21.61 9.90
N PHE A 171 -6.77 -20.73 10.51
CA PHE A 171 -6.55 -20.31 11.90
C PHE A 171 -6.66 -21.48 12.89
N ILE A 172 -7.66 -22.36 12.73
CA ILE A 172 -7.82 -23.55 13.57
C ILE A 172 -6.62 -24.48 13.43
N LYS A 173 -6.14 -24.68 12.20
CA LYS A 173 -5.01 -25.56 11.88
C LYS A 173 -3.70 -25.05 12.49
N LEU A 174 -3.43 -23.75 12.39
CA LEU A 174 -2.15 -23.14 12.78
C LEU A 174 -2.11 -22.72 14.26
N ASN A 175 -3.22 -22.18 14.77
CA ASN A 175 -3.26 -21.52 16.08
C ASN A 175 -4.15 -22.28 17.10
N GLY A 176 -4.81 -23.36 16.66
CA GLY A 176 -5.71 -24.16 17.49
C GLY A 176 -7.14 -23.57 17.61
N LYS A 177 -8.08 -24.41 18.05
CA LYS A 177 -9.52 -24.09 18.10
C LYS A 177 -9.89 -22.98 19.11
N ASN A 178 -9.05 -22.73 20.10
CA ASN A 178 -9.32 -21.79 21.19
C ASN A 178 -8.73 -20.40 20.92
N SER A 179 -7.96 -20.24 19.86
CA SER A 179 -7.38 -18.96 19.45
C SER A 179 -8.49 -17.92 19.22
N LEU A 180 -8.14 -16.64 19.46
CA LEU A 180 -9.09 -15.53 19.34
C LEU A 180 -9.82 -15.54 18.01
N TYR A 181 -9.09 -15.67 16.90
CA TYR A 181 -9.62 -15.60 15.54
C TYR A 181 -10.10 -16.94 14.96
N SER A 182 -9.93 -18.04 15.69
CA SER A 182 -10.48 -19.36 15.30
C SER A 182 -11.98 -19.50 15.58
N LYS A 183 -12.59 -18.52 16.26
CA LYS A 183 -14.03 -18.48 16.54
C LYS A 183 -14.80 -18.07 15.28
N GLU A 184 -16.10 -18.39 15.27
CA GLU A 184 -17.02 -17.85 14.28
C GLU A 184 -17.45 -16.45 14.71
N TYR A 185 -17.36 -15.47 13.80
CA TYR A 185 -17.80 -14.10 14.03
C TYR A 185 -18.85 -13.67 13.02
N LYS A 186 -19.74 -12.77 13.45
CA LYS A 186 -20.77 -12.14 12.62
C LYS A 186 -20.65 -10.62 12.67
N SER A 187 -21.09 -9.98 11.62
CA SER A 187 -21.20 -8.51 11.59
C SER A 187 -22.02 -8.01 12.78
N GLY A 188 -21.47 -7.04 13.49
CA GLY A 188 -22.01 -6.50 14.74
C GLY A 188 -21.44 -7.14 16.01
N ASP A 189 -20.74 -8.26 15.93
CA ASP A 189 -19.98 -8.80 17.06
C ASP A 189 -18.85 -7.85 17.47
N THR A 190 -18.38 -8.00 18.71
CA THR A 190 -17.26 -7.20 19.23
C THR A 190 -16.08 -8.11 19.54
N ILE A 191 -14.91 -7.78 19.01
CA ILE A 191 -13.65 -8.47 19.32
C ILE A 191 -12.87 -7.66 20.36
N PHE A 192 -12.51 -8.30 21.47
CA PHE A 192 -11.68 -7.77 22.55
C PHE A 192 -10.31 -8.43 22.48
N ASN A 193 -9.24 -7.66 22.40
CA ASN A 193 -7.88 -8.19 22.33
C ASN A 193 -6.98 -7.62 23.45
N LYS A 194 -7.18 -8.12 24.67
CA LYS A 194 -6.43 -7.65 25.86
C LYS A 194 -4.94 -7.98 25.79
N MET A 195 -4.57 -9.09 25.14
CA MET A 195 -3.15 -9.45 24.97
C MET A 195 -2.47 -8.39 24.10
N TYR A 196 -3.13 -8.00 23.02
CA TYR A 196 -2.61 -6.95 22.14
C TYR A 196 -2.52 -5.57 22.83
N ALA A 197 -3.50 -5.21 23.67
CA ALA A 197 -3.41 -4.01 24.49
C ALA A 197 -2.17 -4.00 25.39
N ASN A 198 -1.81 -5.15 25.99
CA ASN A 198 -0.59 -5.29 26.79
C ASN A 198 0.67 -5.15 25.94
N THR A 199 0.69 -5.73 24.75
CA THR A 199 1.79 -5.57 23.78
C THR A 199 1.99 -4.11 23.40
N LEU A 200 0.91 -3.39 23.08
CA LEU A 200 0.99 -1.95 22.77
C LEU A 200 1.51 -1.13 23.96
N ARG A 201 1.14 -1.47 25.21
CA ARG A 201 1.70 -0.83 26.42
C ARG A 201 3.20 -1.12 26.57
N GLU A 202 3.63 -2.34 26.32
CA GLU A 202 5.03 -2.71 26.37
C GLU A 202 5.85 -1.91 25.37
N ILE A 203 5.35 -1.78 24.13
CA ILE A 203 5.99 -0.98 23.08
C ILE A 203 5.98 0.51 23.45
N MET A 204 4.84 1.05 23.93
CA MET A 204 4.71 2.44 24.38
C MET A 204 5.75 2.78 25.44
N ASN A 205 5.94 1.90 26.43
CA ASN A 205 6.81 2.14 27.57
C ASN A 205 8.31 1.95 27.29
N LYS A 206 8.65 1.06 26.35
CA LYS A 206 10.05 0.67 26.07
C LYS A 206 10.56 1.07 24.69
N GLY A 207 9.73 1.73 23.89
CA GLY A 207 10.09 2.07 22.52
C GLY A 207 10.26 0.84 21.64
N THR A 208 11.17 0.92 20.68
CA THR A 208 11.51 -0.19 19.76
C THR A 208 11.94 -1.45 20.51
N ASP A 209 12.61 -1.32 21.66
CA ASP A 209 13.02 -2.46 22.47
C ASP A 209 11.83 -3.26 23.04
N GLY A 210 10.66 -2.62 23.21
CA GLY A 210 9.42 -3.28 23.62
C GLY A 210 8.86 -4.25 22.59
N PHE A 211 9.31 -4.18 21.34
CA PHE A 211 8.90 -5.06 20.25
C PHE A 211 10.03 -5.96 19.75
N TYR A 212 11.23 -5.39 19.51
CA TYR A 212 12.34 -6.10 18.89
C TYR A 212 13.23 -6.85 19.90
N LYS A 213 12.98 -6.67 21.21
CA LYS A 213 13.66 -7.32 22.31
C LYS A 213 12.68 -7.75 23.41
N GLY A 214 13.15 -8.56 24.35
CA GLY A 214 12.36 -9.00 25.51
C GLY A 214 11.15 -9.87 25.14
N LYS A 215 10.10 -9.80 25.96
CA LYS A 215 9.01 -10.77 25.95
C LYS A 215 8.23 -10.84 24.65
N VAL A 216 7.93 -9.72 24.00
CA VAL A 216 7.19 -9.70 22.73
C VAL A 216 8.01 -10.36 21.61
N ALA A 217 9.31 -10.05 21.53
CA ALA A 217 10.21 -10.69 20.59
C ALA A 217 10.36 -12.19 20.87
N GLU A 218 10.50 -12.59 22.14
CA GLU A 218 10.57 -14.01 22.55
C GLU A 218 9.30 -14.77 22.14
N ASP A 219 8.10 -14.23 22.42
CA ASP A 219 6.81 -14.83 22.03
C ASP A 219 6.71 -14.98 20.50
N MET A 220 7.18 -13.98 19.75
CA MET A 220 7.17 -13.98 18.30
C MET A 220 8.12 -15.06 17.74
N ILE A 221 9.37 -15.11 18.19
CA ILE A 221 10.35 -16.10 17.74
C ILE A 221 9.94 -17.52 18.11
N GLU A 222 9.41 -17.72 19.32
CA GLU A 222 8.88 -19.03 19.73
C GLU A 222 7.74 -19.48 18.81
N THR A 223 6.77 -18.59 18.52
CA THR A 223 5.64 -18.87 17.64
C THR A 223 6.08 -19.15 16.19
N ILE A 224 7.02 -18.36 15.66
CA ILE A 224 7.61 -18.57 14.33
C ILE A 224 8.31 -19.92 14.25
N SER A 225 9.15 -20.27 15.22
CA SER A 225 9.87 -21.53 15.28
C SER A 225 8.91 -22.74 15.35
N GLN A 226 7.88 -22.66 16.20
CA GLN A 226 6.85 -23.72 16.32
C GLN A 226 6.04 -23.90 15.02
N SER A 227 5.95 -22.85 14.20
CA SER A 227 5.28 -22.85 12.89
C SER A 227 6.23 -23.15 11.72
N GLY A 228 7.46 -23.63 12.00
CA GLY A 228 8.44 -24.02 10.99
C GLY A 228 9.31 -22.89 10.41
N GLY A 229 9.31 -21.71 11.01
CA GLY A 229 10.09 -20.56 10.55
C GLY A 229 11.54 -20.55 11.06
N ILE A 230 12.34 -19.64 10.49
CA ILE A 230 13.79 -19.57 10.68
C ILE A 230 14.29 -18.24 11.29
N MET A 231 13.36 -17.29 11.53
CA MET A 231 13.71 -15.98 12.09
C MET A 231 14.32 -16.11 13.49
N THR A 232 15.29 -15.28 13.81
CA THR A 232 16.02 -15.26 15.07
C THR A 232 15.82 -13.95 15.84
N MET A 233 16.21 -13.93 17.13
CA MET A 233 16.23 -12.71 17.94
C MET A 233 17.19 -11.66 17.37
N GLU A 234 18.26 -12.09 16.70
CA GLU A 234 19.23 -11.21 16.06
C GLU A 234 18.62 -10.48 14.87
N ASP A 235 17.87 -11.19 14.02
CA ASP A 235 17.13 -10.59 12.90
C ASP A 235 16.21 -9.46 13.38
N LEU A 236 15.45 -9.68 14.45
CA LEU A 236 14.59 -8.67 15.04
C LEU A 236 15.39 -7.46 15.56
N SER A 237 16.44 -7.71 16.33
CA SER A 237 17.20 -6.63 16.99
C SER A 237 18.02 -5.77 16.05
N GLU A 238 18.32 -6.27 14.85
CA GLU A 238 19.11 -5.57 13.82
C GLU A 238 18.24 -4.79 12.82
N TYR A 239 16.92 -5.00 12.82
CA TYR A 239 16.04 -4.34 11.86
C TYR A 239 16.06 -2.81 12.02
N GLN A 240 16.11 -2.11 10.88
CA GLN A 240 16.01 -0.64 10.80
C GLN A 240 15.20 -0.22 9.57
N SER A 241 14.29 0.72 9.77
CA SER A 241 13.65 1.44 8.66
C SER A 241 14.61 2.44 8.03
N VAL A 242 14.41 2.75 6.74
CA VAL A 242 15.36 3.56 5.94
C VAL A 242 14.66 4.78 5.33
N TRP A 243 15.19 5.98 5.61
CA TRP A 243 14.78 7.18 4.89
C TRP A 243 15.34 7.15 3.47
N ARG A 244 14.45 7.28 2.46
CA ARG A 244 14.83 7.24 1.04
C ARG A 244 14.37 8.48 0.30
N ASP A 245 14.97 8.75 -0.86
CA ASP A 245 14.47 9.77 -1.78
C ASP A 245 13.26 9.23 -2.55
N PRO A 246 12.15 10.00 -2.65
CA PRO A 246 11.02 9.62 -3.48
C PRO A 246 11.37 9.68 -4.97
N VAL A 247 10.63 8.92 -5.78
CA VAL A 247 10.59 9.16 -7.22
C VAL A 247 9.73 10.38 -7.50
N ARG A 248 10.19 11.25 -8.41
CA ARG A 248 9.50 12.48 -8.80
C ARG A 248 9.36 12.56 -10.31
N PHE A 249 8.17 12.88 -10.77
CA PHE A 249 7.90 13.10 -12.19
C PHE A 249 6.79 14.14 -12.38
N LYS A 250 6.61 14.60 -13.62
CA LYS A 250 5.60 15.59 -13.97
C LYS A 250 4.56 15.01 -14.91
N TYR A 251 3.33 15.47 -14.76
CA TYR A 251 2.22 15.17 -15.67
C TYR A 251 1.32 16.39 -15.83
N LYS A 252 1.20 16.94 -17.05
CA LYS A 252 0.30 18.06 -17.42
C LYS A 252 0.27 19.22 -16.41
N GLY A 253 1.44 19.62 -15.91
CA GLY A 253 1.57 20.76 -14.97
C GLY A 253 1.44 20.38 -13.49
N TYR A 254 1.21 19.12 -13.17
CA TYR A 254 1.30 18.59 -11.82
C TYR A 254 2.69 17.99 -11.58
N ASP A 255 3.22 18.18 -10.36
CA ASP A 255 4.38 17.45 -9.86
C ASP A 255 3.86 16.25 -9.05
N ILE A 256 4.41 15.07 -9.27
CA ILE A 256 3.98 13.85 -8.57
C ILE A 256 5.17 13.28 -7.81
N ILE A 257 4.98 12.99 -6.53
CA ILE A 257 5.94 12.31 -5.66
C ILE A 257 5.34 10.99 -5.21
N SER A 258 6.12 9.92 -5.32
CA SER A 258 5.69 8.58 -4.93
C SER A 258 6.86 7.76 -4.39
N MET A 259 6.57 6.57 -3.87
CA MET A 259 7.61 5.68 -3.37
C MET A 259 8.51 5.17 -4.50
N SER A 260 9.81 5.16 -4.27
CA SER A 260 10.82 4.52 -5.10
C SER A 260 11.13 3.11 -4.57
N PHE A 261 12.11 2.43 -5.15
CA PHE A 261 12.52 1.10 -4.69
C PHE A 261 12.85 1.05 -3.18
N PRO A 262 12.53 -0.09 -2.51
CA PRO A 262 12.12 -1.39 -3.04
C PRO A 262 10.63 -1.49 -3.43
N SER A 263 9.90 -0.39 -3.64
CA SER A 263 8.63 -0.42 -4.33
C SER A 263 8.77 -0.04 -5.81
N SER A 264 8.24 -0.87 -6.69
CA SER A 264 8.10 -0.57 -8.11
C SER A 264 7.02 0.49 -8.36
N GLY A 265 6.10 0.67 -7.40
CA GLY A 265 4.84 1.37 -7.59
C GLY A 265 4.98 2.76 -8.19
N GLY A 266 5.78 3.62 -7.58
CA GLY A 266 5.96 5.00 -8.08
C GLY A 266 6.71 5.06 -9.40
N VAL A 267 7.66 4.14 -9.66
CA VAL A 267 8.43 4.10 -10.91
C VAL A 267 7.53 3.68 -12.08
N ILE A 268 6.76 2.62 -11.90
CA ILE A 268 5.81 2.11 -12.90
C ILE A 268 4.65 3.10 -13.13
N LEU A 269 4.15 3.73 -12.05
CA LEU A 269 3.19 4.84 -12.17
C LEU A 269 3.76 5.96 -13.04
N GLY A 270 5.01 6.36 -12.82
CA GLY A 270 5.69 7.38 -13.61
C GLY A 270 5.83 6.99 -15.08
N GLN A 271 6.20 5.75 -15.38
CA GLN A 271 6.27 5.21 -16.74
C GLN A 271 4.91 5.26 -17.43
N MET A 272 3.84 4.80 -16.76
CA MET A 272 2.48 4.82 -17.32
C MET A 272 2.00 6.26 -17.55
N MET A 273 2.27 7.18 -16.62
CA MET A 273 1.92 8.59 -16.76
C MET A 273 2.69 9.23 -17.93
N LYS A 274 3.94 8.84 -18.18
CA LYS A 274 4.71 9.29 -19.36
C LYS A 274 4.19 8.70 -20.66
N ALA A 275 3.73 7.46 -20.66
CA ALA A 275 3.15 6.84 -21.85
C ALA A 275 1.83 7.50 -22.24
N ILE A 276 0.94 7.79 -21.28
CA ILE A 276 -0.37 8.39 -21.53
C ILE A 276 -0.27 9.86 -22.00
N GLU A 277 0.80 10.59 -21.68
CA GLU A 277 1.03 11.97 -22.14
C GLU A 277 1.00 12.12 -23.68
N ASN A 278 1.30 11.04 -24.41
CA ASN A 278 1.29 11.04 -25.87
C ASN A 278 -0.13 10.99 -26.47
N PHE A 279 -1.17 10.86 -25.64
CA PHE A 279 -2.56 10.71 -26.06
C PHE A 279 -3.44 11.84 -25.52
N ASP A 280 -4.38 12.30 -26.35
CA ASP A 280 -5.35 13.33 -25.98
C ASP A 280 -6.61 12.68 -25.36
N LEU A 281 -6.59 12.50 -24.05
CA LEU A 281 -7.71 11.89 -23.32
C LEU A 281 -9.00 12.68 -23.36
N SER A 282 -8.96 14.00 -23.70
CA SER A 282 -10.18 14.81 -23.87
C SER A 282 -11.09 14.31 -25.01
N LYS A 283 -10.52 13.53 -25.95
CA LYS A 283 -11.23 12.90 -27.08
C LYS A 283 -11.66 11.46 -26.82
N ILE A 284 -11.27 10.89 -25.69
CA ILE A 284 -11.54 9.50 -25.31
C ILE A 284 -12.52 9.51 -24.13
N LYS A 285 -13.69 8.90 -24.32
CA LYS A 285 -14.68 8.83 -23.24
C LYS A 285 -14.18 7.88 -22.14
N HIS A 286 -14.30 8.33 -20.89
CA HIS A 286 -13.95 7.51 -19.71
C HIS A 286 -14.64 6.14 -19.76
N ASN A 287 -13.89 5.09 -19.50
CA ASN A 287 -14.32 3.67 -19.55
C ASN A 287 -14.94 3.23 -20.89
N SER A 288 -14.68 3.95 -22.01
CA SER A 288 -15.01 3.44 -23.35
C SER A 288 -14.06 2.32 -23.79
N PRO A 289 -14.41 1.54 -24.82
CA PRO A 289 -13.50 0.53 -25.36
C PRO A 289 -12.12 1.08 -25.73
N GLU A 290 -12.04 2.31 -26.27
CA GLU A 290 -10.78 2.97 -26.60
C GLU A 290 -9.96 3.31 -25.34
N TYR A 291 -10.62 3.78 -24.27
CA TYR A 291 -9.97 4.04 -22.99
C TYR A 291 -9.40 2.76 -22.39
N VAL A 292 -10.21 1.70 -22.30
CA VAL A 292 -9.79 0.40 -21.78
C VAL A 292 -8.64 -0.17 -22.62
N GLN A 293 -8.74 -0.12 -23.95
CA GLN A 293 -7.68 -0.56 -24.85
C GLN A 293 -6.37 0.18 -24.58
N LEU A 294 -6.40 1.51 -24.56
CA LEU A 294 -5.20 2.33 -24.37
C LEU A 294 -4.51 2.05 -23.04
N LEU A 295 -5.26 2.07 -21.95
CA LEU A 295 -4.70 1.83 -20.62
C LEU A 295 -4.15 0.40 -20.52
N THR A 296 -4.89 -0.60 -21.00
CA THR A 296 -4.43 -2.00 -21.05
C THR A 296 -3.08 -2.14 -21.75
N GLU A 297 -2.90 -1.48 -22.90
CA GLU A 297 -1.64 -1.56 -23.65
C GLU A 297 -0.48 -0.86 -22.94
N ILE A 298 -0.76 0.24 -22.22
CA ILE A 298 0.23 0.93 -21.38
C ILE A 298 0.57 0.06 -20.15
N GLU A 299 -0.43 -0.44 -19.44
CA GLU A 299 -0.28 -1.33 -18.28
C GLU A 299 0.51 -2.59 -18.66
N ARG A 300 0.14 -3.26 -19.74
CA ARG A 300 0.82 -4.46 -20.27
C ARG A 300 2.34 -4.26 -20.43
N ARG A 301 2.76 -3.13 -21.01
CA ARG A 301 4.17 -2.82 -21.25
C ARG A 301 4.91 -2.43 -19.99
N ALA A 302 4.27 -1.63 -19.15
CA ALA A 302 4.83 -1.21 -17.87
C ALA A 302 5.02 -2.40 -16.91
N PHE A 303 4.04 -3.31 -16.86
CA PHE A 303 4.17 -4.53 -16.06
C PHE A 303 5.14 -5.57 -16.67
N ALA A 304 5.30 -5.60 -17.98
CA ALA A 304 6.38 -6.38 -18.60
C ALA A 304 7.76 -5.87 -18.15
N ASP A 305 7.97 -4.55 -18.15
CA ASP A 305 9.21 -3.94 -17.66
C ASP A 305 9.41 -4.18 -16.16
N ARG A 306 8.31 -4.05 -15.38
CA ARG A 306 8.31 -4.33 -13.96
C ARG A 306 8.76 -5.75 -13.64
N SER A 307 8.39 -6.72 -14.46
CA SER A 307 8.69 -8.14 -14.23
C SER A 307 10.18 -8.50 -14.40
N ASP A 308 11.06 -7.60 -14.80
CA ASP A 308 12.45 -7.95 -15.15
C ASP A 308 13.60 -7.28 -14.36
N LEU A 309 13.54 -6.02 -13.86
CA LEU A 309 14.71 -5.32 -13.27
C LEU A 309 14.55 -4.68 -11.89
N MET A 310 13.47 -4.90 -11.14
CA MET A 310 13.24 -4.13 -9.91
C MET A 310 13.51 -4.98 -8.66
N GLY A 311 14.07 -4.48 -7.63
CA GLY A 311 14.41 -5.20 -6.40
C GLY A 311 14.82 -4.23 -5.30
N ASP A 312 15.59 -4.74 -4.38
CA ASP A 312 16.14 -3.96 -3.27
C ASP A 312 17.30 -3.07 -3.77
N PRO A 313 17.22 -1.73 -3.66
CA PRO A 313 18.27 -0.82 -4.09
C PRO A 313 19.55 -0.94 -3.25
N ASP A 314 19.49 -1.58 -2.07
CA ASP A 314 20.64 -1.81 -1.21
C ASP A 314 21.46 -3.04 -1.69
N PHE A 315 20.89 -3.87 -2.58
CA PHE A 315 21.52 -5.06 -3.15
C PHE A 315 21.92 -4.89 -4.62
N MET A 316 21.35 -3.92 -5.34
CA MET A 316 21.63 -3.70 -6.75
C MET A 316 21.38 -2.26 -7.19
N ARG A 317 22.09 -1.83 -8.25
CA ARG A 317 21.83 -0.52 -8.85
C ARG A 317 20.60 -0.60 -9.75
N LEU A 318 19.64 0.30 -9.52
CA LEU A 318 18.37 0.35 -10.24
C LEU A 318 18.22 1.65 -11.03
N PRO A 319 17.80 1.58 -12.30
CA PRO A 319 17.65 2.74 -13.19
C PRO A 319 16.27 3.40 -12.99
N VAL A 320 16.08 4.19 -11.92
CA VAL A 320 14.78 4.76 -11.52
C VAL A 320 14.16 5.65 -12.59
N TYR A 321 14.94 6.55 -13.19
CA TYR A 321 14.43 7.58 -14.12
C TYR A 321 14.48 7.15 -15.58
N GLU A 322 15.28 6.17 -15.92
CA GLU A 322 15.41 5.62 -17.28
C GLU A 322 14.09 5.00 -17.76
N PHE A 323 13.28 4.44 -16.85
CA PHE A 323 11.94 3.93 -17.16
C PHE A 323 10.94 5.02 -17.57
N MET A 324 11.20 6.27 -17.18
CA MET A 324 10.36 7.44 -17.50
C MET A 324 10.98 8.30 -18.59
N ASP A 325 12.14 7.89 -19.12
CA ASP A 325 12.77 8.57 -20.26
C ASP A 325 11.83 8.55 -21.47
N LYS A 326 11.75 9.69 -22.15
CA LYS A 326 10.83 9.87 -23.27
C LYS A 326 11.10 8.90 -24.41
N GLU A 327 12.36 8.73 -24.79
CA GLU A 327 12.74 7.85 -25.90
C GLU A 327 12.47 6.38 -25.54
N TYR A 328 12.73 6.01 -24.28
CA TYR A 328 12.41 4.69 -23.77
C TYR A 328 10.91 4.41 -23.85
N VAL A 329 10.08 5.29 -23.27
CA VAL A 329 8.61 5.13 -23.25
C VAL A 329 8.02 5.12 -24.65
N GLU A 330 8.48 5.99 -25.57
CA GLU A 330 8.07 6.00 -26.97
C GLU A 330 8.45 4.67 -27.68
N SER A 331 9.63 4.12 -27.37
CA SER A 331 10.08 2.83 -27.90
C SER A 331 9.17 1.69 -27.46
N ARG A 332 8.71 1.72 -26.19
CA ARG A 332 7.80 0.72 -25.62
C ARG A 332 6.43 0.76 -26.30
N MET A 333 5.94 1.94 -26.69
CA MET A 333 4.64 2.12 -27.34
C MET A 333 4.69 1.98 -28.88
N LYS A 334 5.85 1.75 -29.48
CA LYS A 334 6.03 1.76 -30.94
C LYS A 334 5.16 0.74 -31.70
N ASN A 335 4.87 -0.41 -31.09
CA ASN A 335 4.03 -1.45 -31.67
C ASN A 335 2.55 -1.38 -31.22
N PHE A 336 2.15 -0.32 -30.52
CA PHE A 336 0.74 -0.10 -30.18
C PHE A 336 -0.11 0.09 -31.43
N SER A 337 -1.28 -0.56 -31.47
CA SER A 337 -2.25 -0.43 -32.55
C SER A 337 -3.66 -0.25 -31.97
N TRP A 338 -4.43 0.64 -32.57
CA TRP A 338 -5.87 0.76 -32.28
C TRP A 338 -6.71 -0.38 -32.88
N ASP A 339 -6.17 -1.13 -33.83
CA ASP A 339 -6.91 -2.16 -34.58
C ASP A 339 -6.92 -3.51 -33.86
N GLN A 340 -5.88 -3.82 -33.07
CA GLN A 340 -5.75 -5.11 -32.39
C GLN A 340 -4.88 -5.04 -31.15
N ALA A 341 -5.07 -6.00 -30.22
CA ALA A 341 -4.21 -6.20 -29.06
C ALA A 341 -2.78 -6.58 -29.50
N THR A 342 -1.79 -6.12 -28.76
CA THR A 342 -0.44 -6.66 -28.83
C THR A 342 -0.35 -7.85 -27.87
N PRO A 343 -0.16 -9.11 -28.34
CA PRO A 343 -0.07 -10.26 -27.43
C PRO A 343 1.05 -10.07 -26.40
N SER A 344 0.82 -10.45 -25.14
CA SER A 344 1.85 -10.35 -24.08
C SER A 344 3.11 -11.14 -24.40
N SER A 345 3.00 -12.23 -25.18
CA SER A 345 4.15 -13.00 -25.67
C SER A 345 5.07 -12.26 -26.66
N GLU A 346 4.58 -11.21 -27.30
CA GLU A 346 5.35 -10.35 -28.20
C GLU A 346 5.94 -9.13 -27.49
N ILE A 347 5.45 -8.82 -26.27
CA ILE A 347 5.97 -7.76 -25.43
C ILE A 347 6.99 -8.40 -24.50
N LYS A 348 8.25 -8.37 -24.91
CA LYS A 348 9.33 -8.72 -24.00
C LYS A 348 9.46 -7.62 -22.96
N PRO A 349 9.83 -7.96 -21.71
CA PRO A 349 10.38 -6.94 -20.82
C PRO A 349 11.45 -6.15 -21.59
N GLY A 350 11.51 -4.85 -21.44
CA GLY A 350 12.77 -4.18 -21.72
C GLY A 350 13.84 -4.95 -20.95
N GLU A 351 15.09 -5.02 -21.34
CA GLU A 351 16.07 -5.93 -20.71
C GLU A 351 16.18 -5.75 -19.17
N ILE A 352 15.11 -6.09 -18.44
CA ILE A 352 14.85 -5.74 -17.03
C ILE A 352 13.78 -6.68 -16.41
N ILE A 353 13.99 -7.48 -15.29
CA ILE A 353 13.10 -8.53 -14.71
C ILE A 353 12.60 -8.30 -13.25
N PHE A 354 11.31 -8.64 -12.86
CA PHE A 354 10.78 -8.61 -11.47
C PHE A 354 9.40 -9.20 -11.11
N ASN A 355 9.07 -9.33 -9.76
CA ASN A 355 7.82 -9.86 -9.16
C ASN A 355 7.22 -9.10 -7.98
N GLU A 356 5.91 -9.32 -7.67
CA GLU A 356 5.20 -8.71 -6.54
C GLU A 356 3.87 -9.34 -6.05
N SER A 357 3.34 -8.89 -4.86
CA SER A 357 2.24 -9.42 -4.03
C SER A 357 1.01 -8.48 -3.79
N TYR A 358 -0.18 -8.97 -3.20
CA TYR A 358 -1.53 -8.40 -3.36
C TYR A 358 -2.27 -7.84 -2.13
N GLU A 359 -1.93 -8.11 -0.85
CA GLU A 359 -2.73 -7.63 0.28
C GLU A 359 -2.06 -6.47 1.02
N THR A 360 -2.85 -5.41 1.23
CA THR A 360 -2.33 -4.13 1.72
C THR A 360 -3.47 -3.31 2.31
N THR A 361 -3.19 -2.32 3.15
CA THR A 361 -4.11 -1.23 3.47
C THR A 361 -3.44 0.11 3.21
N HIS A 362 -4.25 1.12 2.96
CA HIS A 362 -3.78 2.48 2.71
C HIS A 362 -4.49 3.47 3.63
N PHE A 363 -3.82 4.59 3.93
CA PHE A 363 -4.45 5.76 4.52
C PHE A 363 -3.76 7.07 4.11
N SER A 364 -4.56 8.11 3.96
CA SER A 364 -4.16 9.46 3.58
C SER A 364 -4.50 10.47 4.66
N ILE A 365 -3.60 11.41 4.95
CA ILE A 365 -3.76 12.41 6.01
C ILE A 365 -3.31 13.79 5.50
N VAL A 366 -4.06 14.84 5.90
CA VAL A 366 -3.61 16.23 5.82
C VAL A 366 -3.93 16.93 7.15
N ASP A 367 -2.98 17.73 7.67
CA ASP A 367 -3.20 18.56 8.86
C ASP A 367 -3.58 20.01 8.51
N LYS A 368 -3.90 20.81 9.53
CA LYS A 368 -4.30 22.22 9.35
C LYS A 368 -3.23 23.10 8.72
N GLU A 369 -1.96 22.71 8.80
CA GLU A 369 -0.84 23.45 8.22
C GLU A 369 -0.56 23.05 6.77
N GLY A 370 -1.20 21.98 6.26
CA GLY A 370 -1.02 21.42 4.93
C GLY A 370 0.14 20.43 4.83
N ASN A 371 0.65 19.91 5.96
CA ASN A 371 1.50 18.73 5.89
C ASN A 371 0.66 17.54 5.44
N ALA A 372 1.14 16.81 4.44
CA ALA A 372 0.44 15.69 3.83
C ALA A 372 1.24 14.40 3.99
N VAL A 373 0.55 13.31 4.32
CA VAL A 373 1.12 11.98 4.50
C VAL A 373 0.27 10.95 3.76
N SER A 374 0.92 10.11 2.97
CA SER A 374 0.35 8.99 2.24
C SER A 374 1.08 7.72 2.66
N VAL A 375 0.37 6.75 3.25
CA VAL A 375 0.96 5.54 3.80
C VAL A 375 0.27 4.31 3.27
N THR A 376 1.06 3.36 2.79
CA THR A 376 0.58 2.03 2.44
C THR A 376 1.34 1.00 3.28
N THR A 377 0.61 0.15 4.01
CA THR A 377 1.15 -0.82 4.97
C THR A 377 0.49 -2.19 4.78
N THR A 378 1.17 -3.27 5.15
CA THR A 378 0.76 -4.62 4.76
C THR A 378 1.18 -5.69 5.76
N LEU A 379 0.50 -6.84 5.69
CA LEU A 379 0.97 -8.15 6.15
C LEU A 379 1.24 -9.09 4.96
N ASN A 380 1.20 -8.59 3.73
CA ASN A 380 1.12 -9.23 2.43
C ASN A 380 -0.29 -9.79 2.15
N ASN A 381 -0.66 -10.99 2.54
CA ASN A 381 -2.01 -11.54 2.37
C ASN A 381 -2.93 -11.21 3.56
N SER A 382 -4.27 -11.34 3.39
CA SER A 382 -5.21 -11.20 4.49
C SER A 382 -4.76 -12.02 5.70
N PHE A 383 -4.53 -11.36 6.85
CA PHE A 383 -3.96 -11.94 8.08
C PHE A 383 -2.55 -12.53 7.90
N GLY A 384 -1.77 -12.07 6.93
CA GLY A 384 -0.40 -12.50 6.69
C GLY A 384 -0.23 -14.01 6.54
N SER A 385 0.71 -14.58 7.27
CA SER A 385 1.02 -16.02 7.30
C SER A 385 -0.05 -16.90 7.97
N LYS A 386 -1.14 -16.31 8.50
CA LYS A 386 -2.18 -16.91 9.34
C LYS A 386 -1.66 -17.37 10.72
N VAL A 387 -0.40 -17.15 11.02
CA VAL A 387 0.21 -17.42 12.33
C VAL A 387 -0.09 -16.27 13.29
N TYR A 388 -0.70 -16.59 14.41
CA TYR A 388 -1.10 -15.63 15.43
C TYR A 388 -0.28 -15.83 16.71
N VAL A 389 0.35 -14.77 17.19
CA VAL A 389 1.16 -14.78 18.42
C VAL A 389 0.22 -14.65 19.61
N GLU A 390 -0.30 -15.78 20.13
CA GLU A 390 -1.36 -15.84 21.16
C GLU A 390 -1.03 -15.01 22.42
N ASN A 391 0.21 -15.07 22.90
CA ASN A 391 0.62 -14.39 24.13
C ASN A 391 0.78 -12.86 23.93
N SER A 392 0.90 -12.40 22.69
CA SER A 392 1.11 -11.00 22.33
C SER A 392 -0.04 -10.39 21.50
N GLY A 393 -0.93 -11.22 20.93
CA GLY A 393 -2.21 -10.80 20.38
C GLY A 393 -2.19 -10.22 18.97
N PHE A 394 -1.27 -10.62 18.08
CA PHE A 394 -1.20 -10.12 16.70
C PHE A 394 -0.82 -11.21 15.68
N PHE A 395 -1.20 -10.98 14.40
CA PHE A 395 -0.79 -11.81 13.29
C PHE A 395 0.61 -11.44 12.77
N LEU A 396 1.30 -12.45 12.21
CA LEU A 396 2.58 -12.29 11.54
C LEU A 396 2.38 -12.15 10.02
N ASN A 397 3.23 -11.36 9.38
CA ASN A 397 3.23 -11.18 7.93
C ASN A 397 3.60 -12.47 7.19
N ASN A 398 3.34 -12.51 5.88
CA ASN A 398 3.88 -13.51 4.96
C ASN A 398 4.60 -12.86 3.78
N GLU A 399 5.38 -11.84 4.10
CA GLU A 399 6.00 -10.97 3.11
C GLU A 399 7.11 -11.66 2.30
N MET A 400 7.63 -12.80 2.78
CA MET A 400 8.61 -13.60 2.04
C MET A 400 8.07 -14.15 0.71
N ASP A 401 6.73 -14.23 0.55
CA ASP A 401 6.07 -14.62 -0.71
C ASP A 401 6.31 -13.63 -1.85
N ASP A 402 6.66 -12.39 -1.53
CA ASP A 402 6.97 -11.34 -2.50
C ASP A 402 8.34 -11.51 -3.17
N PHE A 403 9.19 -12.39 -2.66
CA PHE A 403 10.37 -12.83 -3.38
C PHE A 403 10.04 -13.80 -4.52
N SER A 404 10.95 -13.89 -5.48
CA SER A 404 10.95 -14.96 -6.47
C SER A 404 11.31 -16.28 -5.79
N SER A 405 10.32 -17.14 -5.54
CA SER A 405 10.55 -18.50 -5.02
C SER A 405 11.38 -19.36 -6.00
N LYS A 406 11.30 -19.04 -7.29
CA LYS A 406 12.12 -19.56 -8.40
C LYS A 406 11.98 -18.60 -9.59
N PRO A 407 13.07 -18.14 -10.21
CA PRO A 407 13.00 -17.33 -11.41
C PRO A 407 12.12 -17.97 -12.51
N GLY A 408 11.20 -17.18 -13.07
CA GLY A 408 10.25 -17.66 -14.09
C GLY A 408 9.03 -18.42 -13.55
N TYR A 409 8.92 -18.63 -12.24
CA TYR A 409 7.77 -19.25 -11.60
C TYR A 409 6.84 -18.18 -11.00
N PRO A 410 5.50 -18.29 -11.18
CA PRO A 410 4.56 -17.34 -10.60
C PRO A 410 4.48 -17.51 -9.07
N ASN A 411 4.39 -16.39 -8.34
CA ASN A 411 4.04 -16.42 -6.92
C ASN A 411 2.55 -16.73 -6.72
N PHE A 412 2.05 -16.65 -5.48
CA PHE A 412 0.64 -16.87 -5.14
C PHE A 412 -0.33 -16.09 -6.06
N PHE A 413 0.07 -14.96 -6.62
CA PHE A 413 -0.76 -14.03 -7.41
C PHE A 413 -0.59 -14.14 -8.92
N GLY A 414 0.13 -15.16 -9.38
CA GLY A 414 0.35 -15.37 -10.81
C GLY A 414 1.38 -14.43 -11.44
N VAL A 415 2.09 -13.63 -10.66
CA VAL A 415 3.15 -12.75 -11.17
C VAL A 415 4.45 -13.53 -11.28
N ILE A 416 5.09 -13.44 -12.46
CA ILE A 416 6.34 -14.13 -12.78
C ILE A 416 7.55 -13.32 -12.29
N GLY A 417 8.58 -13.91 -11.69
CA GLY A 417 9.75 -13.27 -11.18
C GLY A 417 11.13 -13.76 -11.62
N SER A 418 12.12 -12.96 -11.27
CA SER A 418 13.49 -13.14 -11.71
C SER A 418 14.53 -13.17 -10.60
N GLU A 419 15.79 -13.34 -11.04
CA GLU A 419 16.98 -13.34 -10.20
C GLU A 419 17.14 -12.07 -9.36
N ALA A 420 16.72 -10.90 -9.87
CA ALA A 420 16.92 -9.65 -9.17
C ALA A 420 16.08 -9.53 -7.88
N ASN A 421 14.91 -10.18 -7.83
CA ASN A 421 14.10 -10.32 -6.63
C ASN A 421 14.27 -11.71 -5.99
N SER A 422 15.35 -12.46 -6.29
CA SER A 422 15.66 -13.71 -5.58
C SER A 422 15.90 -13.48 -4.10
N ILE A 423 15.59 -14.49 -3.29
CA ILE A 423 15.77 -14.45 -1.84
C ILE A 423 17.26 -14.36 -1.51
N GLN A 424 17.63 -13.37 -0.70
CA GLN A 424 18.95 -13.23 -0.11
C GLN A 424 18.80 -12.80 1.36
N PRO A 425 19.68 -13.23 2.26
CA PRO A 425 19.68 -12.79 3.65
C PRO A 425 19.62 -11.27 3.79
N LYS A 426 18.74 -10.78 4.67
CA LYS A 426 18.55 -9.35 5.00
C LYS A 426 18.06 -8.46 3.83
N LYS A 427 17.79 -9.02 2.66
CA LYS A 427 17.23 -8.30 1.50
C LYS A 427 15.76 -7.98 1.72
N ARG A 428 15.32 -6.82 1.23
CA ARG A 428 13.90 -6.45 1.14
C ARG A 428 13.30 -7.04 -0.14
N MET A 429 12.12 -7.63 -0.02
CA MET A 429 11.36 -8.08 -1.18
C MET A 429 10.72 -6.89 -1.90
N LEU A 430 10.59 -7.01 -3.21
CA LEU A 430 9.96 -5.99 -4.06
C LEU A 430 8.50 -5.74 -3.64
N SER A 431 7.96 -4.53 -3.88
CA SER A 431 6.59 -4.14 -3.55
C SER A 431 5.86 -3.38 -4.68
N ALA A 432 4.50 -3.45 -4.79
CA ALA A 432 3.65 -2.59 -5.62
C ALA A 432 3.03 -1.42 -4.87
N MET A 433 3.25 -1.31 -3.58
CA MET A 433 2.67 -0.25 -2.76
C MET A 433 3.03 1.13 -3.32
N THR A 434 2.01 1.92 -3.68
CA THR A 434 2.15 3.19 -4.41
C THR A 434 1.56 4.36 -3.62
N PRO A 435 2.02 4.61 -2.38
CA PRO A 435 1.63 5.85 -1.70
C PRO A 435 2.12 7.03 -2.53
N THR A 436 1.21 7.97 -2.84
CA THR A 436 1.46 9.03 -3.81
C THR A 436 0.87 10.36 -3.35
N ILE A 437 1.59 11.46 -3.62
CA ILE A 437 1.11 12.82 -3.45
C ILE A 437 1.28 13.57 -4.78
N VAL A 438 0.17 14.05 -5.32
CA VAL A 438 0.14 14.92 -6.50
C VAL A 438 0.13 16.37 -6.03
N LEU A 439 1.02 17.18 -6.57
CA LEU A 439 1.16 18.59 -6.23
C LEU A 439 0.67 19.48 -7.38
N LYS A 440 0.00 20.57 -7.01
CA LYS A 440 -0.29 21.68 -7.91
C LYS A 440 0.35 22.95 -7.35
N ASN A 441 1.19 23.60 -8.12
CA ASN A 441 1.94 24.79 -7.67
C ASN A 441 2.74 24.52 -6.37
N ASN A 442 3.38 23.36 -6.28
CA ASN A 442 4.17 22.88 -5.12
C ASN A 442 3.37 22.68 -3.81
N LYS A 443 2.03 22.64 -3.88
CA LYS A 443 1.14 22.36 -2.73
C LYS A 443 0.45 21.01 -2.94
N PRO A 444 0.16 20.25 -1.89
CA PRO A 444 -0.64 19.04 -2.00
C PRO A 444 -1.99 19.32 -2.68
N HIS A 445 -2.32 18.53 -3.69
CA HIS A 445 -3.57 18.61 -4.43
C HIS A 445 -4.35 17.31 -4.31
N LEU A 446 -3.66 16.14 -4.44
CA LEU A 446 -4.27 14.84 -4.26
C LEU A 446 -3.29 13.94 -3.50
N ILE A 447 -3.72 13.41 -2.35
CA ILE A 447 -2.99 12.46 -1.52
C ILE A 447 -3.73 11.13 -1.65
N LEU A 448 -3.08 10.06 -2.12
CA LEU A 448 -3.79 8.81 -2.40
C LEU A 448 -2.89 7.59 -2.38
N GLY A 449 -3.53 6.43 -2.29
CA GLY A 449 -2.99 5.10 -2.51
C GLY A 449 -4.08 4.05 -2.39
N SER A 450 -3.73 2.78 -2.49
CA SER A 450 -4.69 1.68 -2.54
C SER A 450 -4.09 0.42 -1.94
N PRO A 451 -4.87 -0.48 -1.34
CA PRO A 451 -4.58 -1.90 -1.30
C PRO A 451 -4.84 -2.57 -2.66
N GLY A 452 -4.41 -3.82 -2.85
CA GLY A 452 -4.80 -4.63 -4.00
C GLY A 452 -3.64 -5.26 -4.79
N GLY A 453 -2.44 -5.36 -4.22
CA GLY A 453 -1.26 -5.94 -4.87
C GLY A 453 -0.86 -5.25 -6.16
N PRO A 454 -0.60 -5.94 -7.30
CA PRO A 454 -0.26 -5.29 -8.55
C PRO A 454 -1.32 -4.29 -9.00
N SER A 455 -2.60 -4.54 -8.70
CA SER A 455 -3.67 -3.61 -9.03
C SER A 455 -3.63 -2.30 -8.24
N ILE A 456 -2.79 -2.19 -7.19
CA ILE A 456 -2.50 -0.92 -6.51
C ILE A 456 -2.06 0.14 -7.52
N ILE A 457 -1.09 -0.21 -8.37
CA ILE A 457 -0.49 0.74 -9.32
C ILE A 457 -1.54 1.23 -10.33
N THR A 458 -2.33 0.32 -10.87
CA THR A 458 -3.38 0.65 -11.86
C THR A 458 -4.56 1.38 -11.23
N SER A 459 -4.91 1.08 -9.97
CA SER A 459 -5.94 1.81 -9.21
C SER A 459 -5.53 3.26 -8.93
N VAL A 460 -4.28 3.49 -8.50
CA VAL A 460 -3.71 4.83 -8.31
C VAL A 460 -3.65 5.58 -9.64
N PHE A 461 -3.16 4.92 -10.71
CA PHE A 461 -3.09 5.49 -12.05
C PHE A 461 -4.46 5.96 -12.56
N GLN A 462 -5.47 5.07 -12.55
CA GLN A 462 -6.82 5.40 -13.00
C GLN A 462 -7.45 6.50 -12.14
N THR A 463 -7.23 6.51 -10.82
CA THR A 463 -7.76 7.55 -9.93
C THR A 463 -7.13 8.91 -10.19
N ILE A 464 -5.81 8.99 -10.46
CA ILE A 464 -5.16 10.25 -10.86
C ILE A 464 -5.76 10.76 -12.18
N LEU A 465 -5.95 9.90 -13.17
CA LEU A 465 -6.57 10.27 -14.45
C LEU A 465 -8.02 10.75 -14.26
N ASN A 466 -8.80 10.10 -13.38
CA ASN A 466 -10.17 10.50 -13.07
C ASN A 466 -10.24 11.93 -12.54
N VAL A 467 -9.31 12.32 -11.67
CA VAL A 467 -9.24 13.69 -11.12
C VAL A 467 -8.67 14.66 -12.16
N VAL A 468 -7.51 14.36 -12.74
CA VAL A 468 -6.72 15.32 -13.55
C VAL A 468 -7.29 15.47 -14.97
N GLU A 469 -7.72 14.39 -15.61
CA GLU A 469 -8.21 14.40 -16.99
C GLU A 469 -9.72 14.56 -17.11
N TYR A 470 -10.46 13.91 -16.21
CA TYR A 470 -11.91 13.89 -16.26
C TYR A 470 -12.59 14.81 -15.24
N ASN A 471 -11.80 15.58 -14.47
CA ASN A 471 -12.29 16.57 -13.48
C ASN A 471 -13.35 15.99 -12.52
N MET A 472 -13.19 14.74 -12.12
CA MET A 472 -14.10 14.10 -11.17
C MET A 472 -13.84 14.64 -9.76
N ASP A 473 -14.90 14.82 -8.97
CA ASP A 473 -14.75 14.94 -7.52
C ASP A 473 -14.11 13.68 -6.93
N VAL A 474 -13.54 13.79 -5.72
CA VAL A 474 -12.76 12.69 -5.14
C VAL A 474 -13.60 11.45 -4.88
N ASN A 475 -14.87 11.59 -4.45
CA ASN A 475 -15.73 10.43 -4.18
C ASN A 475 -16.05 9.67 -5.47
N LYS A 476 -16.35 10.40 -6.54
CA LYS A 476 -16.57 9.81 -7.87
C LYS A 476 -15.28 9.19 -8.41
N ALA A 477 -14.13 9.85 -8.22
CA ALA A 477 -12.85 9.36 -8.71
C ALA A 477 -12.47 8.01 -8.07
N VAL A 478 -12.61 7.87 -6.74
CA VAL A 478 -12.28 6.62 -6.03
C VAL A 478 -13.34 5.52 -6.22
N SER A 479 -14.62 5.88 -6.46
CA SER A 479 -15.69 4.90 -6.67
C SER A 479 -15.86 4.47 -8.13
N SER A 480 -15.19 5.13 -9.08
CA SER A 480 -15.27 4.77 -10.50
C SER A 480 -14.88 3.31 -10.73
N PRO A 481 -15.65 2.56 -11.55
CA PRO A 481 -15.35 1.17 -11.86
C PRO A 481 -13.99 1.02 -12.55
N ARG A 482 -13.23 -0.01 -12.14
CA ARG A 482 -11.84 -0.24 -12.54
C ARG A 482 -11.68 -1.50 -13.38
N PHE A 483 -10.55 -1.53 -14.08
CA PHE A 483 -10.00 -2.71 -14.75
C PHE A 483 -8.50 -2.76 -14.50
N HIS A 484 -7.89 -3.92 -14.79
CA HIS A 484 -6.48 -4.17 -14.52
C HIS A 484 -5.89 -5.12 -15.54
N HIS A 485 -4.64 -4.87 -15.96
CA HIS A 485 -3.81 -5.77 -16.74
C HIS A 485 -2.38 -5.76 -16.21
N GLN A 486 -1.78 -6.95 -16.04
CA GLN A 486 -0.44 -7.08 -15.44
C GLN A 486 0.55 -7.86 -16.31
N TRP A 487 0.43 -7.77 -17.66
CA TRP A 487 1.22 -8.50 -18.64
C TRP A 487 0.86 -10.00 -18.68
N TYR A 488 1.09 -10.76 -17.63
CA TYR A 488 0.61 -12.13 -17.47
C TYR A 488 -0.19 -12.26 -16.16
N PRO A 489 -1.29 -13.05 -16.18
CA PRO A 489 -1.90 -13.67 -17.37
C PRO A 489 -2.38 -12.63 -18.39
N ASP A 490 -2.33 -12.95 -19.70
CA ASP A 490 -2.70 -12.02 -20.80
C ASP A 490 -4.22 -11.85 -20.90
N LEU A 491 -4.78 -11.15 -19.92
CA LEU A 491 -6.22 -10.88 -19.84
C LEU A 491 -6.49 -9.56 -19.09
N ILE A 492 -7.61 -8.92 -19.42
CA ILE A 492 -8.12 -7.75 -18.72
C ILE A 492 -9.06 -8.23 -17.63
N VAL A 493 -8.70 -8.03 -16.36
CA VAL A 493 -9.63 -8.21 -15.25
C VAL A 493 -10.47 -6.94 -15.12
N MET A 494 -11.79 -7.08 -15.01
CA MET A 494 -12.71 -5.93 -15.04
C MET A 494 -13.80 -6.07 -13.98
N GLU A 495 -14.02 -5.01 -13.20
CA GLU A 495 -15.16 -4.95 -12.28
C GLU A 495 -16.48 -5.02 -13.03
N ASN A 496 -17.50 -5.59 -12.38
CA ASN A 496 -18.82 -5.80 -12.99
C ASN A 496 -19.42 -4.51 -13.56
N GLU A 497 -19.25 -3.39 -12.87
CA GLU A 497 -19.79 -2.08 -13.23
C GLU A 497 -19.03 -1.42 -14.40
N ALA A 498 -17.80 -1.85 -14.67
CA ALA A 498 -17.01 -1.43 -15.84
C ALA A 498 -17.33 -2.28 -17.09
N TYR A 499 -17.87 -3.49 -16.91
CA TYR A 499 -18.12 -4.45 -17.97
C TYR A 499 -19.46 -4.16 -18.67
N SER A 500 -19.47 -4.30 -19.99
CA SER A 500 -20.68 -4.46 -20.79
C SER A 500 -20.45 -5.44 -21.95
N ASP A 501 -21.52 -6.10 -22.40
CA ASP A 501 -21.44 -7.02 -23.55
C ASP A 501 -20.99 -6.30 -24.83
N GLU A 502 -21.36 -5.03 -25.01
CA GLU A 502 -20.92 -4.20 -26.12
C GLU A 502 -19.41 -3.95 -26.05
N LEU A 503 -18.87 -3.52 -24.90
CA LEU A 503 -17.44 -3.32 -24.68
C LEU A 503 -16.67 -4.61 -24.92
N ASN A 504 -17.14 -5.73 -24.36
CA ASN A 504 -16.53 -7.04 -24.57
C ASN A 504 -16.54 -7.45 -26.04
N SER A 505 -17.67 -7.26 -26.73
CA SER A 505 -17.77 -7.58 -28.18
C SER A 505 -16.81 -6.77 -29.03
N ILE A 506 -16.59 -5.48 -28.70
CA ILE A 506 -15.65 -4.61 -29.43
C ILE A 506 -14.21 -5.06 -29.18
N LEU A 507 -13.83 -5.26 -27.93
CA LEU A 507 -12.44 -5.59 -27.57
C LEU A 507 -12.08 -7.04 -27.93
N SER A 508 -12.99 -7.99 -27.84
CA SER A 508 -12.76 -9.38 -28.26
C SER A 508 -12.50 -9.48 -29.78
N LYS A 509 -13.13 -8.64 -30.61
CA LYS A 509 -12.83 -8.56 -32.04
C LYS A 509 -11.40 -8.05 -32.33
N LYS A 510 -10.81 -7.37 -31.36
CA LYS A 510 -9.41 -6.91 -31.39
C LYS A 510 -8.45 -7.86 -30.66
N ASN A 511 -8.90 -9.07 -30.32
CA ASN A 511 -8.15 -10.13 -29.64
C ASN A 511 -7.80 -9.83 -28.16
N TYR A 512 -8.57 -8.95 -27.47
CA TYR A 512 -8.48 -8.85 -26.01
C TYR A 512 -9.33 -9.92 -25.35
N LEU A 513 -8.78 -10.56 -24.33
CA LEU A 513 -9.53 -11.44 -23.43
C LEU A 513 -9.96 -10.62 -22.19
N ILE A 514 -11.24 -10.56 -21.92
CA ILE A 514 -11.79 -9.87 -20.73
C ILE A 514 -12.39 -10.88 -19.78
N VAL A 515 -12.04 -10.76 -18.50
CA VAL A 515 -12.59 -11.55 -17.41
C VAL A 515 -13.30 -10.61 -16.45
N LYS A 516 -14.58 -10.85 -16.25
CA LYS A 516 -15.45 -10.07 -15.37
C LYS A 516 -15.37 -10.62 -13.94
N LEU A 517 -15.28 -9.73 -12.95
CA LEU A 517 -15.32 -10.08 -11.53
C LEU A 517 -16.74 -10.25 -10.99
N PRO A 518 -16.99 -11.09 -9.95
CA PRO A 518 -16.03 -12.10 -9.44
C PRO A 518 -15.85 -13.27 -10.39
N ILE A 519 -14.70 -13.94 -10.32
CA ILE A 519 -14.40 -15.12 -11.13
C ILE A 519 -14.82 -16.36 -10.35
N GLU A 520 -15.66 -17.21 -10.96
CA GLU A 520 -16.16 -18.45 -10.35
C GLU A 520 -15.21 -19.65 -10.52
N GLU A 521 -14.23 -19.59 -11.42
CA GLU A 521 -13.33 -20.70 -11.72
C GLU A 521 -12.08 -20.71 -10.82
N GLU A 522 -11.74 -21.88 -10.27
CA GLU A 522 -10.55 -22.09 -9.40
C GLU A 522 -9.20 -21.83 -10.09
N THR A 523 -9.16 -21.81 -11.41
CA THR A 523 -7.94 -21.69 -12.23
C THR A 523 -7.27 -20.32 -12.16
N LEU A 524 -7.98 -19.29 -11.69
CA LEU A 524 -7.47 -17.93 -11.54
C LEU A 524 -7.64 -17.45 -10.08
N GLY A 525 -7.27 -18.27 -9.13
CA GLY A 525 -7.50 -18.16 -7.67
C GLY A 525 -7.26 -16.79 -7.02
N VAL A 526 -6.57 -15.91 -7.74
CA VAL A 526 -6.24 -14.53 -7.36
C VAL A 526 -7.43 -13.58 -7.39
N TYR A 527 -8.42 -13.83 -8.26
CA TYR A 527 -9.51 -12.90 -8.56
C TYR A 527 -10.86 -13.35 -7.98
N LYS A 528 -10.86 -14.00 -6.82
CA LYS A 528 -12.10 -14.38 -6.12
C LYS A 528 -12.90 -13.17 -5.62
N ARG A 529 -12.25 -12.00 -5.47
CA ARG A 529 -12.91 -10.77 -5.04
C ARG A 529 -13.67 -10.11 -6.19
N SER A 530 -14.67 -9.31 -5.82
CA SER A 530 -15.47 -8.52 -6.77
C SER A 530 -14.85 -7.16 -7.09
N ASP A 531 -13.72 -6.80 -6.44
CA ASP A 531 -13.12 -5.46 -6.47
C ASP A 531 -11.66 -5.44 -6.94
N ILE A 532 -11.25 -4.33 -7.53
CA ILE A 532 -9.89 -4.01 -7.93
C ILE A 532 -9.39 -2.84 -7.07
N GLY A 533 -8.66 -3.18 -6.01
CA GLY A 533 -8.18 -2.20 -5.04
C GLY A 533 -9.29 -1.54 -4.21
N ALA A 534 -8.89 -0.61 -3.34
CA ALA A 534 -9.78 0.26 -2.58
C ALA A 534 -9.04 1.56 -2.24
N VAL A 535 -9.27 2.60 -3.04
CA VAL A 535 -8.47 3.83 -2.98
C VAL A 535 -8.95 4.74 -1.86
N ASP A 536 -8.03 5.12 -0.97
CA ASP A 536 -8.24 6.21 -0.02
C ASP A 536 -7.55 7.47 -0.52
N ALA A 537 -8.31 8.55 -0.69
CA ALA A 537 -7.80 9.77 -1.27
C ALA A 537 -8.26 11.03 -0.53
N ILE A 538 -7.41 12.06 -0.50
CA ILE A 538 -7.77 13.42 -0.08
C ILE A 538 -7.50 14.34 -1.27
N LEU A 539 -8.51 15.09 -1.70
CA LEU A 539 -8.42 16.13 -2.72
C LEU A 539 -8.45 17.51 -2.06
N ILE A 540 -7.50 18.36 -2.40
CA ILE A 540 -7.45 19.77 -1.99
C ILE A 540 -7.65 20.61 -3.25
N ASN A 541 -8.73 21.38 -3.30
CA ASN A 541 -9.03 22.22 -4.45
C ASN A 541 -8.19 23.52 -4.46
N GLU A 542 -8.33 24.33 -5.50
CA GLU A 542 -7.59 25.58 -5.64
C GLU A 542 -7.93 26.63 -4.57
N ASN A 543 -9.10 26.52 -3.93
CA ASN A 543 -9.50 27.40 -2.83
C ASN A 543 -8.93 26.96 -1.47
N GLY A 544 -8.28 25.78 -1.41
CA GLY A 544 -7.77 25.18 -0.18
C GLY A 544 -8.81 24.36 0.58
N GLU A 545 -9.98 24.09 -0.01
CA GLU A 545 -10.99 23.21 0.58
C GLU A 545 -10.55 21.74 0.45
N VAL A 546 -10.73 20.98 1.53
CA VAL A 546 -10.28 19.60 1.66
C VAL A 546 -11.46 18.64 1.58
N PHE A 547 -11.36 17.62 0.74
CA PHE A 547 -12.40 16.61 0.51
C PHE A 547 -11.77 15.22 0.67
N GLY A 548 -12.30 14.41 1.58
CA GLY A 548 -11.91 13.02 1.74
C GLY A 548 -12.76 12.10 0.87
N GLY A 549 -12.12 11.23 0.10
CA GLY A 549 -12.73 10.18 -0.71
C GLY A 549 -12.34 8.81 -0.17
N ALA A 550 -13.29 8.12 0.46
CA ALA A 550 -13.13 6.77 0.97
C ALA A 550 -13.79 5.76 0.03
N ASP A 551 -13.08 4.73 -0.36
CA ASP A 551 -13.61 3.70 -1.25
C ASP A 551 -14.52 2.74 -0.50
N LEU A 552 -15.78 2.71 -0.90
CA LEU A 552 -16.80 1.89 -0.23
C LEU A 552 -16.72 0.39 -0.56
N ARG A 553 -15.83 -0.04 -1.48
CA ARG A 553 -15.64 -1.47 -1.81
C ARG A 553 -15.26 -2.31 -0.60
N ARG A 554 -14.50 -1.72 0.35
CA ARG A 554 -14.05 -2.38 1.58
C ARG A 554 -14.45 -1.62 2.84
N GLU A 555 -15.55 -0.87 2.80
CA GLU A 555 -16.12 -0.12 3.93
C GLU A 555 -15.16 0.96 4.51
N HIS A 556 -14.31 1.55 3.66
CA HIS A 556 -13.38 2.60 4.06
C HIS A 556 -14.10 3.87 4.53
N HIS A 557 -13.43 4.70 5.31
CA HIS A 557 -14.04 5.87 5.95
C HIS A 557 -13.16 7.12 5.91
N SER A 558 -13.82 8.28 5.75
CA SER A 558 -13.21 9.60 5.85
C SER A 558 -13.72 10.32 7.10
N SER A 559 -12.82 10.85 7.91
CA SER A 559 -13.12 11.72 9.05
C SER A 559 -12.39 13.06 8.90
N SER A 560 -13.03 14.15 9.33
CA SER A 560 -12.45 15.50 9.33
C SER A 560 -12.87 16.28 10.57
N ILE A 561 -12.11 17.33 10.89
CA ILE A 561 -12.51 18.29 11.94
C ILE A 561 -13.61 19.19 11.35
N GLU A 562 -14.77 19.25 12.02
CA GLU A 562 -15.85 20.17 11.68
C GLU A 562 -15.52 21.63 12.06
#